data_8d03fbf2c31ba4cc73d0478c3fabc646
#
_entry.id   8d03fbf2c31ba4cc73d0478c3fabc646
#
_cell.length_a   1.000
_cell.length_b   1.000
_cell.length_c   1.000
_cell.angle_alpha   90.00
_cell.angle_beta   90.00
_cell.angle_gamma   90.00
#
_symmetry.space_group_name_H-M   'P 1'
#
loop_
_entity.id
_entity.type
_entity.pdbx_description
1 polymer ?
#
loop_
_entity_poly.entity_id
_entity_poly.type
_entity_poly.pdbx_seq_one_letter_code
_entity_poly.pdbx_strand_id
1 'polypeptide(L)'
;MLIGHQPKEFLLAVEALTVSFDGFKAVNDLSFYVEENEIRVIIGPNGAGKTTVLDLICGKTKATSGSIQFRGKELTKLKENEIVQTGVGRKFQTPSVFVDLTVFENLEISYPRGRTVFGSLAFQRDAAVRERVGEVAEMIFLKDRLDTFADQLSHGQKQWLEIGMLLIQDPDLLMLDEPVAGMSVSERAKTAELLNRIIKDRSVLVIEHDMKFVEDIAHKVTVLHQGQILSEGTMDKVKNDPKVIEVYLGH
;
A
#
# COMPACT_ATOMS: atom_id res chain seq x y z
N MET A 1 7.37 -42.40 -1.86
CA MET A 1 6.19 -41.56 -2.06
C MET A 1 6.58 -40.15 -1.61
N LEU A 2 7.08 -39.33 -2.52
CA LEU A 2 7.53 -37.95 -2.21
C LEU A 2 6.26 -37.09 -2.11
N ILE A 3 5.96 -36.64 -0.89
CA ILE A 3 4.91 -35.66 -0.66
C ILE A 3 5.43 -34.37 -1.29
N GLY A 4 4.92 -34.06 -2.49
CA GLY A 4 5.23 -32.80 -3.15
C GLY A 4 4.72 -31.65 -2.29
N HIS A 5 5.61 -30.88 -1.71
CA HIS A 5 5.30 -29.56 -1.24
C HIS A 5 4.89 -28.76 -2.48
N GLN A 6 3.60 -28.44 -2.61
CA GLN A 6 3.21 -27.38 -3.52
C GLN A 6 3.91 -26.11 -3.01
N PRO A 7 4.60 -25.35 -3.88
CA PRO A 7 5.18 -24.08 -3.46
C PRO A 7 4.04 -23.22 -2.89
N LYS A 8 4.26 -22.62 -1.71
CA LYS A 8 3.30 -21.71 -1.09
C LYS A 8 3.04 -20.57 -2.08
N GLU A 9 1.83 -20.43 -2.55
CA GLU A 9 1.46 -19.41 -3.53
C GLU A 9 1.41 -18.07 -2.78
N PHE A 10 2.38 -17.18 -3.07
CA PHE A 10 2.42 -15.84 -2.50
C PHE A 10 1.52 -14.90 -3.30
N LEU A 11 0.86 -13.96 -2.64
CA LEU A 11 0.10 -12.91 -3.29
C LEU A 11 1.04 -12.03 -4.15
N LEU A 12 2.16 -11.61 -3.56
CA LEU A 12 3.23 -10.86 -4.24
C LEU A 12 4.56 -11.57 -4.02
N ALA A 13 5.28 -11.87 -5.09
CA ALA A 13 6.64 -12.36 -5.06
C ALA A 13 7.57 -11.37 -5.76
N VAL A 14 8.59 -10.90 -5.08
CA VAL A 14 9.66 -10.05 -5.61
C VAL A 14 10.95 -10.85 -5.53
N GLU A 15 11.65 -11.04 -6.67
CA GLU A 15 12.82 -11.91 -6.74
C GLU A 15 13.97 -11.25 -7.48
N ALA A 16 15.14 -11.21 -6.81
CA ALA A 16 16.40 -10.66 -7.32
C ALA A 16 16.24 -9.27 -7.97
N LEU A 17 15.30 -8.47 -7.45
CA LEU A 17 14.92 -7.19 -8.02
C LEU A 17 16.06 -6.18 -7.90
N THR A 18 16.44 -5.58 -9.02
CA THR A 18 17.49 -4.55 -9.08
C THR A 18 17.03 -3.39 -9.94
N VAL A 19 17.28 -2.17 -9.48
CA VAL A 19 17.18 -0.96 -10.29
C VAL A 19 18.41 -0.09 -10.06
N SER A 20 19.00 0.38 -11.18
CA SER A 20 20.15 1.26 -11.19
C SER A 20 19.81 2.57 -11.93
N PHE A 21 20.18 3.70 -11.33
CA PHE A 21 20.10 5.02 -11.91
C PHE A 21 21.54 5.54 -12.08
N ASP A 22 22.01 5.69 -13.31
CA ASP A 22 23.35 6.19 -13.65
C ASP A 22 24.49 5.49 -12.87
N GLY A 23 24.36 4.16 -12.68
CA GLY A 23 25.32 3.35 -11.93
C GLY A 23 25.06 3.22 -10.43
N PHE A 24 24.20 4.06 -9.85
CA PHE A 24 23.78 3.93 -8.47
C PHE A 24 22.62 2.92 -8.35
N LYS A 25 22.81 1.86 -7.59
CA LYS A 25 21.78 0.84 -7.34
C LYS A 25 20.88 1.28 -6.17
N ALA A 26 19.73 1.81 -6.49
CA ALA A 26 18.73 2.19 -5.47
C ALA A 26 18.02 0.97 -4.86
N VAL A 27 17.90 -0.12 -5.63
CA VAL A 27 17.49 -1.46 -5.16
C VAL A 27 18.49 -2.44 -5.76
N ASN A 28 18.98 -3.39 -4.97
CA ASN A 28 20.07 -4.28 -5.34
C ASN A 28 19.80 -5.71 -4.84
N ASP A 29 19.46 -6.62 -5.75
CA ASP A 29 19.20 -8.03 -5.48
C ASP A 29 18.17 -8.28 -4.35
N LEU A 30 17.06 -7.54 -4.42
CA LEU A 30 16.01 -7.56 -3.40
C LEU A 30 15.04 -8.71 -3.64
N SER A 31 14.83 -9.57 -2.61
CA SER A 31 13.83 -10.64 -2.68
C SER A 31 12.98 -10.67 -1.42
N PHE A 32 11.66 -10.57 -1.57
CA PHE A 32 10.69 -10.75 -0.48
C PHE A 32 9.33 -11.20 -1.02
N TYR A 33 8.47 -11.70 -0.11
CA TYR A 33 7.18 -12.27 -0.48
C TYR A 33 6.09 -11.74 0.44
N VAL A 34 4.92 -11.39 -0.10
CA VAL A 34 3.72 -11.02 0.67
C VAL A 34 2.70 -12.15 0.56
N GLU A 35 2.20 -12.62 1.70
CA GLU A 35 1.14 -13.63 1.78
C GLU A 35 -0.24 -12.98 1.65
N GLU A 36 -1.27 -13.78 1.39
CA GLU A 36 -2.65 -13.29 1.47
C GLU A 36 -2.98 -12.89 2.92
N ASN A 37 -3.75 -11.82 3.08
CA ASN A 37 -4.16 -11.28 4.39
C ASN A 37 -2.98 -10.95 5.30
N GLU A 38 -1.86 -10.49 4.73
CA GLU A 38 -0.66 -10.05 5.46
C GLU A 38 -0.55 -8.52 5.44
N ILE A 39 -0.25 -7.91 6.62
CA ILE A 39 0.35 -6.58 6.67
C ILE A 39 1.86 -6.75 6.73
N ARG A 40 2.50 -6.43 5.61
CA ARG A 40 3.95 -6.33 5.56
C ARG A 40 4.37 -4.87 5.66
N VAL A 41 5.28 -4.58 6.57
CA VAL A 41 5.84 -3.23 6.72
C VAL A 41 7.29 -3.22 6.28
N ILE A 42 7.64 -2.28 5.39
CA ILE A 42 9.02 -2.00 5.00
C ILE A 42 9.49 -0.78 5.78
N ILE A 43 10.55 -0.95 6.57
CA ILE A 43 11.22 0.12 7.30
C ILE A 43 12.66 0.29 6.81
N GLY A 44 13.29 1.40 7.18
CA GLY A 44 14.69 1.66 6.82
C GLY A 44 15.00 3.16 6.84
N PRO A 45 16.27 3.56 6.86
CA PRO A 45 16.65 4.97 6.81
C PRO A 45 16.23 5.64 5.50
N ASN A 46 16.31 6.98 5.47
CA ASN A 46 16.07 7.73 4.24
C ASN A 46 17.11 7.32 3.19
N GLY A 47 16.66 7.17 1.94
CA GLY A 47 17.51 6.68 0.84
C GLY A 47 17.73 5.16 0.81
N ALA A 48 17.13 4.37 1.72
CA ALA A 48 17.27 2.91 1.71
C ALA A 48 16.63 2.20 0.51
N GLY A 49 15.84 2.90 -0.32
CA GLY A 49 15.16 2.35 -1.50
C GLY A 49 13.68 2.01 -1.30
N LYS A 50 13.09 2.32 -0.13
CA LYS A 50 11.71 1.94 0.20
C LYS A 50 10.67 2.39 -0.83
N THR A 51 10.59 3.69 -1.12
CA THR A 51 9.65 4.24 -2.11
C THR A 51 9.94 3.71 -3.51
N THR A 52 11.24 3.49 -3.84
CA THR A 52 11.63 2.89 -5.12
C THR A 52 11.08 1.47 -5.29
N VAL A 53 11.00 0.68 -4.22
CA VAL A 53 10.37 -0.65 -4.24
C VAL A 53 8.89 -0.53 -4.62
N LEU A 54 8.14 0.40 -4.02
CA LEU A 54 6.73 0.62 -4.41
C LEU A 54 6.61 1.13 -5.86
N ASP A 55 7.53 2.02 -6.29
CA ASP A 55 7.57 2.53 -7.67
C ASP A 55 7.82 1.41 -8.69
N LEU A 56 8.64 0.42 -8.34
CA LEU A 56 8.88 -0.78 -9.17
C LEU A 56 7.65 -1.69 -9.23
N ILE A 57 6.99 -1.95 -8.09
CA ILE A 57 5.80 -2.82 -8.03
C ILE A 57 4.64 -2.21 -8.83
N CYS A 58 4.42 -0.89 -8.75
CA CYS A 58 3.33 -0.24 -9.50
C CYS A 58 3.70 0.12 -10.96
N GLY A 59 4.93 -0.19 -11.41
CA GLY A 59 5.37 0.02 -12.80
C GLY A 59 5.79 1.46 -13.15
N LYS A 60 5.79 2.39 -12.19
CA LYS A 60 6.26 3.77 -12.36
C LYS A 60 7.76 3.83 -12.68
N THR A 61 8.53 2.89 -12.10
CA THR A 61 9.95 2.70 -12.39
C THR A 61 10.14 1.32 -13.02
N LYS A 62 10.99 1.22 -14.03
CA LYS A 62 11.34 -0.07 -14.66
C LYS A 62 12.52 -0.71 -13.94
N ALA A 63 12.39 -2.00 -13.65
CA ALA A 63 13.49 -2.79 -13.09
C ALA A 63 14.62 -2.96 -14.13
N THR A 64 15.88 -2.96 -13.66
CA THR A 64 17.03 -3.32 -14.47
C THR A 64 17.14 -4.84 -14.63
N SER A 65 16.81 -5.58 -13.56
CA SER A 65 16.75 -7.05 -13.54
C SER A 65 15.87 -7.55 -12.40
N GLY A 66 15.57 -8.85 -12.39
CA GLY A 66 14.69 -9.50 -11.43
C GLY A 66 13.26 -9.60 -11.93
N SER A 67 12.37 -10.11 -11.08
CA SER A 67 10.96 -10.29 -11.40
C SER A 67 10.06 -9.80 -10.26
N ILE A 68 8.83 -9.39 -10.61
CA ILE A 68 7.76 -9.06 -9.68
C ILE A 68 6.52 -9.80 -10.17
N GLN A 69 6.06 -10.76 -9.38
CA GLN A 69 4.86 -11.53 -9.70
C GLN A 69 3.75 -11.23 -8.70
N PHE A 70 2.57 -10.95 -9.21
CA PHE A 70 1.36 -10.77 -8.43
C PHE A 70 0.34 -11.85 -8.82
N ARG A 71 -0.03 -12.73 -7.89
CA ARG A 71 -0.85 -13.93 -8.17
C ARG A 71 -0.30 -14.72 -9.37
N GLY A 72 1.02 -14.90 -9.42
CA GLY A 72 1.70 -15.60 -10.51
C GLY A 72 1.81 -14.83 -11.84
N LYS A 73 1.24 -13.61 -11.94
CA LYS A 73 1.34 -12.78 -13.13
C LYS A 73 2.53 -11.82 -13.03
N GLU A 74 3.41 -11.85 -14.03
CA GLU A 74 4.58 -10.96 -14.11
C GLU A 74 4.17 -9.50 -14.32
N LEU A 75 4.58 -8.60 -13.41
CA LEU A 75 4.24 -7.18 -13.43
C LEU A 75 5.26 -6.31 -14.16
N THR A 76 6.54 -6.69 -14.19
CA THR A 76 7.62 -5.84 -14.73
C THR A 76 7.45 -5.48 -16.22
N LYS A 77 6.65 -6.27 -16.94
CA LYS A 77 6.33 -6.08 -18.37
C LYS A 77 5.06 -5.26 -18.62
N LEU A 78 4.30 -4.98 -17.57
CA LEU A 78 3.02 -4.28 -17.65
C LEU A 78 3.22 -2.76 -17.51
N LYS A 79 2.21 -2.01 -17.96
CA LYS A 79 2.06 -0.58 -17.72
C LYS A 79 1.34 -0.34 -16.37
N GLU A 80 1.46 0.84 -15.79
CA GLU A 80 0.82 1.20 -14.53
C GLU A 80 -0.69 0.90 -14.51
N ASN A 81 -1.41 1.30 -15.56
CA ASN A 81 -2.84 1.06 -15.67
C ASN A 81 -3.21 -0.43 -15.76
N GLU A 82 -2.35 -1.25 -16.37
CA GLU A 82 -2.54 -2.70 -16.45
C GLU A 82 -2.29 -3.37 -15.09
N ILE A 83 -1.29 -2.86 -14.33
CA ILE A 83 -1.00 -3.33 -12.96
C ILE A 83 -2.16 -3.03 -12.03
N VAL A 84 -2.73 -1.82 -12.07
CA VAL A 84 -3.93 -1.47 -11.28
C VAL A 84 -5.09 -2.43 -11.60
N GLN A 85 -5.27 -2.82 -12.85
CA GLN A 85 -6.31 -3.79 -13.25
C GLN A 85 -6.06 -5.21 -12.73
N THR A 86 -4.84 -5.53 -12.29
CA THR A 86 -4.57 -6.84 -11.64
C THR A 86 -5.02 -6.89 -10.17
N GLY A 87 -5.40 -5.75 -9.57
CA GLY A 87 -5.79 -5.67 -8.17
C GLY A 87 -4.73 -5.05 -7.26
N VAL A 88 -3.70 -4.39 -7.81
CA VAL A 88 -2.71 -3.65 -7.03
C VAL A 88 -3.11 -2.18 -6.93
N GLY A 89 -3.40 -1.70 -5.72
CA GLY A 89 -3.72 -0.30 -5.43
C GLY A 89 -2.57 0.39 -4.71
N ARG A 90 -2.24 1.64 -5.09
CA ARG A 90 -1.21 2.43 -4.41
C ARG A 90 -1.70 3.81 -4.01
N LYS A 91 -1.47 4.18 -2.75
CA LYS A 91 -1.56 5.55 -2.25
C LYS A 91 -0.21 6.24 -2.44
N PHE A 92 -0.22 7.38 -3.14
CA PHE A 92 0.98 8.22 -3.30
C PHE A 92 1.17 9.14 -2.08
N GLN A 93 2.39 9.65 -1.87
CA GLN A 93 2.71 10.56 -0.75
C GLN A 93 1.97 11.89 -0.82
N THR A 94 1.73 12.41 -2.03
CA THR A 94 0.98 13.66 -2.19
C THR A 94 -0.52 13.38 -2.11
N PRO A 95 -1.26 14.06 -1.22
CA PRO A 95 -2.72 13.92 -1.15
C PRO A 95 -3.37 14.13 -2.50
N SER A 96 -4.18 13.16 -2.92
CA SER A 96 -4.89 13.17 -4.21
C SER A 96 -6.40 13.33 -4.06
N VAL A 97 -6.87 13.87 -2.90
CA VAL A 97 -8.27 14.20 -2.72
C VAL A 97 -8.65 15.43 -3.53
N PHE A 98 -9.80 15.39 -4.14
CA PHE A 98 -10.41 16.55 -4.81
C PHE A 98 -11.02 17.45 -3.75
N VAL A 99 -10.32 18.53 -3.40
CA VAL A 99 -10.64 19.39 -2.24
C VAL A 99 -12.01 20.10 -2.39
N ASP A 100 -12.40 20.42 -3.62
CA ASP A 100 -13.66 21.07 -3.96
C ASP A 100 -14.85 20.09 -4.10
N LEU A 101 -14.63 18.80 -3.86
CA LEU A 101 -15.65 17.76 -3.86
C LEU A 101 -15.92 17.29 -2.42
N THR A 102 -17.13 16.81 -2.18
CA THR A 102 -17.52 16.17 -0.93
C THR A 102 -16.83 14.81 -0.76
N VAL A 103 -16.86 14.25 0.46
CA VAL A 103 -16.40 12.87 0.73
C VAL A 103 -17.10 11.88 -0.19
N PHE A 104 -18.42 12.01 -0.35
CA PHE A 104 -19.21 11.16 -1.23
C PHE A 104 -18.70 11.23 -2.67
N GLU A 105 -18.51 12.42 -3.21
CA GLU A 105 -18.08 12.65 -4.60
C GLU A 105 -16.66 12.16 -4.84
N ASN A 106 -15.74 12.33 -3.87
CA ASN A 106 -14.39 11.77 -3.94
C ASN A 106 -14.40 10.24 -4.04
N LEU A 107 -15.24 9.58 -3.25
CA LEU A 107 -15.40 8.14 -3.31
C LEU A 107 -16.08 7.71 -4.61
N GLU A 108 -17.15 8.41 -5.03
CA GLU A 108 -17.89 8.11 -6.24
C GLU A 108 -17.02 8.18 -7.50
N ILE A 109 -16.20 9.25 -7.66
CA ILE A 109 -15.31 9.42 -8.83
C ILE A 109 -14.23 8.31 -8.90
N SER A 110 -13.90 7.69 -7.76
CA SER A 110 -12.96 6.58 -7.67
C SER A 110 -13.60 5.22 -7.94
N TYR A 111 -14.94 5.14 -8.04
CA TYR A 111 -15.66 3.90 -8.30
C TYR A 111 -15.33 3.33 -9.70
N PRO A 112 -15.09 2.01 -9.84
CA PRO A 112 -14.52 1.43 -11.07
C PRO A 112 -15.45 1.40 -12.29
N ARG A 113 -16.77 1.62 -12.14
CA ARG A 113 -17.72 1.64 -13.26
C ARG A 113 -17.64 2.93 -14.05
N GLY A 114 -17.92 2.85 -15.36
CA GLY A 114 -18.03 4.03 -16.23
C GLY A 114 -16.69 4.64 -16.67
N ARG A 115 -15.57 3.94 -16.49
CA ARG A 115 -14.22 4.46 -16.84
C ARG A 115 -13.89 4.51 -18.34
N THR A 116 -14.79 4.03 -19.20
CA THR A 116 -14.71 4.25 -20.64
C THR A 116 -15.44 5.53 -21.02
N VAL A 117 -15.04 6.18 -22.14
CA VAL A 117 -15.69 7.41 -22.61
C VAL A 117 -17.22 7.24 -22.74
N PHE A 118 -17.68 6.15 -23.32
CA PHE A 118 -19.08 5.83 -23.45
C PHE A 118 -19.73 5.43 -22.11
N GLY A 119 -19.00 4.70 -21.26
CA GLY A 119 -19.44 4.33 -19.91
C GLY A 119 -19.61 5.54 -18.99
N SER A 120 -18.74 6.56 -19.12
CA SER A 120 -18.85 7.80 -18.34
C SER A 120 -20.07 8.63 -18.72
N LEU A 121 -20.43 8.64 -20.01
CA LEU A 121 -21.64 9.31 -20.51
C LEU A 121 -22.94 8.58 -20.07
N ALA A 122 -22.87 7.28 -19.85
CA ALA A 122 -23.99 6.46 -19.42
C ALA A 122 -23.99 6.17 -17.90
N PHE A 123 -23.00 6.72 -17.16
CA PHE A 123 -22.91 6.50 -15.71
C PHE A 123 -24.12 7.12 -15.01
N GLN A 124 -24.85 6.27 -14.29
CA GLN A 124 -25.93 6.68 -13.42
C GLN A 124 -25.58 6.32 -11.99
N ARG A 125 -25.85 7.25 -11.07
CA ARG A 125 -25.74 7.05 -9.63
C ARG A 125 -26.85 6.09 -9.18
N ASP A 126 -26.58 4.79 -9.31
CA ASP A 126 -27.51 3.74 -8.91
C ASP A 126 -27.40 3.41 -7.41
N ALA A 127 -28.30 2.52 -6.93
CA ALA A 127 -28.31 2.10 -5.54
C ALA A 127 -27.01 1.39 -5.14
N ALA A 128 -26.41 0.61 -6.04
CA ALA A 128 -25.17 -0.13 -5.77
C ALA A 128 -23.96 0.79 -5.55
N VAL A 129 -23.85 1.92 -6.30
CA VAL A 129 -22.81 2.92 -6.06
C VAL A 129 -22.97 3.56 -4.70
N ARG A 130 -24.22 3.95 -4.33
CA ARG A 130 -24.49 4.56 -3.01
C ARG A 130 -24.20 3.61 -1.86
N GLU A 131 -24.59 2.36 -1.99
CA GLU A 131 -24.32 1.30 -1.00
C GLU A 131 -22.82 1.14 -0.81
N ARG A 132 -22.07 0.95 -1.89
CA ARG A 132 -20.61 0.78 -1.85
C ARG A 132 -19.88 1.99 -1.28
N VAL A 133 -20.30 3.22 -1.63
CA VAL A 133 -19.77 4.45 -1.04
C VAL A 133 -20.06 4.48 0.46
N GLY A 134 -21.27 4.10 0.89
CA GLY A 134 -21.64 4.04 2.30
C GLY A 134 -20.81 3.04 3.11
N GLU A 135 -20.57 1.83 2.57
CA GLU A 135 -19.72 0.80 3.18
C GLU A 135 -18.28 1.29 3.37
N VAL A 136 -17.70 1.86 2.30
CA VAL A 136 -16.33 2.37 2.36
C VAL A 136 -16.22 3.55 3.30
N ALA A 137 -17.18 4.49 3.27
CA ALA A 137 -17.19 5.65 4.17
C ALA A 137 -17.30 5.22 5.65
N GLU A 138 -18.06 4.16 5.96
CA GLU A 138 -18.11 3.59 7.30
C GLU A 138 -16.77 2.96 7.70
N MET A 139 -16.14 2.22 6.79
CA MET A 139 -14.83 1.60 7.03
C MET A 139 -13.76 2.64 7.36
N ILE A 140 -13.73 3.76 6.66
CA ILE A 140 -12.76 4.86 6.83
C ILE A 140 -13.20 5.92 7.86
N PHE A 141 -14.23 5.66 8.66
CA PHE A 141 -14.75 6.57 9.72
C PHE A 141 -15.28 7.92 9.22
N LEU A 142 -15.77 7.99 7.99
CA LEU A 142 -16.29 9.22 7.37
C LEU A 142 -17.78 9.15 6.97
N LYS A 143 -18.52 8.13 7.45
CA LYS A 143 -19.94 7.93 7.11
C LYS A 143 -20.80 9.16 7.42
N ASP A 144 -20.58 9.77 8.60
CA ASP A 144 -21.33 10.94 9.07
C ASP A 144 -20.86 12.25 8.41
N ARG A 145 -19.92 12.16 7.47
CA ARG A 145 -19.32 13.30 6.79
C ARG A 145 -19.42 13.24 5.26
N LEU A 146 -20.31 12.40 4.75
CA LEU A 146 -20.46 12.18 3.29
C LEU A 146 -20.67 13.48 2.51
N ASP A 147 -21.44 14.42 3.07
CA ASP A 147 -21.75 15.71 2.45
C ASP A 147 -20.72 16.82 2.80
N THR A 148 -19.67 16.48 3.58
CA THR A 148 -18.62 17.46 3.94
C THR A 148 -17.64 17.57 2.78
N PHE A 149 -17.26 18.80 2.40
CA PHE A 149 -16.20 19.03 1.42
C PHE A 149 -14.85 18.57 1.95
N ALA A 150 -14.00 18.03 1.06
CA ALA A 150 -12.72 17.47 1.48
C ALA A 150 -11.74 18.52 2.01
N ASP A 151 -11.86 19.80 1.64
CA ASP A 151 -11.06 20.91 2.20
C ASP A 151 -11.32 21.10 3.70
N GLN A 152 -12.54 20.80 4.19
CA GLN A 152 -12.95 20.93 5.60
C GLN A 152 -12.52 19.76 6.49
N LEU A 153 -11.95 18.72 5.91
CA LEU A 153 -11.47 17.56 6.66
C LEU A 153 -10.12 17.86 7.32
N SER A 154 -9.88 17.26 8.52
CA SER A 154 -8.55 17.25 9.12
C SER A 154 -7.54 16.52 8.21
N HIS A 155 -6.24 16.72 8.48
CA HIS A 155 -5.20 16.03 7.74
C HIS A 155 -5.39 14.51 7.79
N GLY A 156 -5.60 13.93 8.96
CA GLY A 156 -5.85 12.49 9.13
C GLY A 156 -7.10 12.00 8.40
N GLN A 157 -8.19 12.80 8.42
CA GLN A 157 -9.41 12.48 7.69
C GLN A 157 -9.22 12.49 6.16
N LYS A 158 -8.39 13.40 5.64
CA LYS A 158 -8.00 13.40 4.22
C LYS A 158 -7.22 12.14 3.86
N GLN A 159 -6.31 11.69 4.72
CA GLN A 159 -5.57 10.44 4.54
C GLN A 159 -6.51 9.22 4.53
N TRP A 160 -7.53 9.18 5.42
CA TRP A 160 -8.53 8.12 5.41
C TRP A 160 -9.39 8.16 4.13
N LEU A 161 -9.76 9.35 3.67
CA LEU A 161 -10.49 9.50 2.40
C LEU A 161 -9.69 8.94 1.23
N GLU A 162 -8.38 9.20 1.16
CA GLU A 162 -7.50 8.62 0.12
C GLU A 162 -7.45 7.09 0.18
N ILE A 163 -7.33 6.51 1.39
CA ILE A 163 -7.41 5.06 1.56
C ILE A 163 -8.79 4.57 1.07
N GLY A 164 -9.86 5.28 1.38
CA GLY A 164 -11.21 4.98 0.88
C GLY A 164 -11.32 5.01 -0.64
N MET A 165 -10.71 6.00 -1.30
CA MET A 165 -10.66 6.10 -2.76
C MET A 165 -9.90 4.93 -3.42
N LEU A 166 -8.99 4.28 -2.71
CA LEU A 166 -8.40 3.02 -3.14
C LEU A 166 -9.32 1.83 -2.85
N LEU A 167 -9.87 1.75 -1.63
CA LEU A 167 -10.72 0.64 -1.20
C LEU A 167 -11.97 0.47 -2.05
N ILE A 168 -12.54 1.57 -2.56
CA ILE A 168 -13.73 1.52 -3.40
C ILE A 168 -13.46 0.83 -4.75
N GLN A 169 -12.18 0.76 -5.16
CA GLN A 169 -11.72 0.07 -6.37
C GLN A 169 -11.53 -1.42 -6.16
N ASP A 170 -11.71 -1.90 -4.93
CA ASP A 170 -11.61 -3.29 -4.51
C ASP A 170 -10.26 -3.97 -4.85
N PRO A 171 -9.11 -3.38 -4.44
CA PRO A 171 -7.81 -3.99 -4.69
C PRO A 171 -7.56 -5.18 -3.77
N ASP A 172 -6.80 -6.18 -4.25
CA ASP A 172 -6.31 -7.31 -3.44
C ASP A 172 -5.08 -6.94 -2.60
N LEU A 173 -4.24 -6.03 -3.11
CA LEU A 173 -3.06 -5.49 -2.43
C LEU A 173 -3.13 -3.97 -2.38
N LEU A 174 -3.11 -3.40 -1.16
CA LEU A 174 -2.93 -1.98 -0.94
C LEU A 174 -1.46 -1.68 -0.64
N MET A 175 -0.89 -0.69 -1.32
CA MET A 175 0.43 -0.17 -1.02
C MET A 175 0.31 1.25 -0.49
N LEU A 176 0.79 1.48 0.74
CA LEU A 176 0.67 2.74 1.47
C LEU A 176 2.07 3.26 1.81
N ASP A 177 2.35 4.50 1.41
CA ASP A 177 3.61 5.18 1.69
C ASP A 177 3.38 6.23 2.78
N GLU A 178 3.92 5.98 3.98
CA GLU A 178 3.79 6.80 5.19
C GLU A 178 2.34 7.22 5.52
N PRO A 179 1.42 6.24 5.69
CA PRO A 179 -0.01 6.53 5.83
C PRO A 179 -0.38 7.32 7.08
N VAL A 180 0.50 7.41 8.09
CA VAL A 180 0.24 8.13 9.35
C VAL A 180 1.08 9.39 9.53
N ALA A 181 1.82 9.82 8.50
CA ALA A 181 2.62 11.04 8.57
C ALA A 181 1.75 12.26 8.94
N GLY A 182 2.18 13.03 9.94
CA GLY A 182 1.46 14.23 10.41
C GLY A 182 0.16 13.97 11.19
N MET A 183 -0.18 12.72 11.49
CA MET A 183 -1.36 12.37 12.28
C MET A 183 -1.15 12.52 13.79
N SER A 184 -2.21 12.90 14.50
CA SER A 184 -2.27 12.83 15.97
C SER A 184 -2.25 11.36 16.46
N VAL A 185 -1.96 11.15 17.75
CA VAL A 185 -1.95 9.81 18.37
C VAL A 185 -3.28 9.09 18.18
N SER A 186 -4.41 9.80 18.33
CA SER A 186 -5.74 9.23 18.14
C SER A 186 -6.04 8.85 16.68
N GLU A 187 -5.58 9.64 15.73
CA GLU A 187 -5.74 9.33 14.30
C GLU A 187 -4.88 8.13 13.90
N ARG A 188 -3.64 8.02 14.41
CA ARG A 188 -2.79 6.84 14.19
C ARG A 188 -3.43 5.56 14.73
N ALA A 189 -3.99 5.59 15.94
CA ALA A 189 -4.69 4.44 16.51
C ALA A 189 -5.89 4.01 15.64
N LYS A 190 -6.69 4.96 15.15
CA LYS A 190 -7.79 4.67 14.21
C LYS A 190 -7.28 4.14 12.86
N THR A 191 -6.14 4.63 12.37
CA THR A 191 -5.53 4.11 11.14
C THR A 191 -5.06 2.66 11.33
N ALA A 192 -4.49 2.32 12.49
CA ALA A 192 -4.16 0.93 12.82
C ALA A 192 -5.41 0.05 12.84
N GLU A 193 -6.51 0.53 13.47
CA GLU A 193 -7.81 -0.17 13.45
C GLU A 193 -8.32 -0.37 12.01
N LEU A 194 -8.24 0.66 11.16
CA LEU A 194 -8.62 0.58 9.75
C LEU A 194 -7.83 -0.51 9.02
N LEU A 195 -6.51 -0.53 9.14
CA LEU A 195 -5.68 -1.53 8.49
C LEU A 195 -5.98 -2.94 8.96
N ASN A 196 -6.24 -3.13 10.26
CA ASN A 196 -6.66 -4.41 10.85
C ASN A 196 -8.07 -4.87 10.39
N ARG A 197 -8.92 -3.94 9.95
CA ARG A 197 -10.20 -4.29 9.29
C ARG A 197 -9.99 -4.70 7.84
N ILE A 198 -9.15 -3.96 7.11
CA ILE A 198 -8.84 -4.19 5.69
C ILE A 198 -8.23 -5.57 5.45
N ILE A 199 -7.34 -6.01 6.34
CA ILE A 199 -6.58 -7.26 6.16
C ILE A 199 -7.43 -8.53 6.20
N LYS A 200 -8.68 -8.45 6.64
CA LYS A 200 -9.57 -9.63 6.66
C LYS A 200 -9.80 -10.20 5.25
N ASP A 201 -9.78 -9.34 4.25
CA ASP A 201 -10.09 -9.69 2.86
C ASP A 201 -8.98 -9.27 1.88
N ARG A 202 -7.96 -8.54 2.33
CA ARG A 202 -6.91 -7.95 1.47
C ARG A 202 -5.55 -8.00 2.15
N SER A 203 -4.49 -7.80 1.37
CA SER A 203 -3.14 -7.63 1.92
C SER A 203 -2.70 -6.18 1.84
N VAL A 204 -1.80 -5.77 2.73
CA VAL A 204 -1.30 -4.40 2.80
C VAL A 204 0.22 -4.40 2.85
N LEU A 205 0.86 -3.61 1.98
CA LEU A 205 2.28 -3.32 2.01
C LEU A 205 2.47 -1.86 2.44
N VAL A 206 3.09 -1.63 3.57
CA VAL A 206 3.25 -0.30 4.17
C VAL A 206 4.72 0.09 4.20
N ILE A 207 5.05 1.31 3.82
CA ILE A 207 6.31 1.95 4.18
C ILE A 207 6.04 2.85 5.37
N GLU A 208 6.82 2.68 6.44
CA GLU A 208 6.68 3.49 7.65
C GLU A 208 8.01 3.68 8.38
N HIS A 209 8.05 4.69 9.24
CA HIS A 209 9.17 4.98 10.13
C HIS A 209 8.72 5.20 11.59
N ASP A 210 7.41 5.30 11.87
CA ASP A 210 6.85 5.32 13.23
C ASP A 210 6.85 3.91 13.81
N MET A 211 7.85 3.58 14.62
CA MET A 211 8.04 2.24 15.17
C MET A 211 6.86 1.77 16.02
N LYS A 212 6.20 2.69 16.75
CA LYS A 212 5.03 2.33 17.55
C LYS A 212 3.86 1.92 16.65
N PHE A 213 3.62 2.66 15.59
CA PHE A 213 2.58 2.29 14.62
C PHE A 213 2.91 0.97 13.91
N VAL A 214 4.19 0.74 13.57
CA VAL A 214 4.65 -0.54 13.00
C VAL A 214 4.38 -1.70 13.96
N GLU A 215 4.67 -1.54 15.28
CA GLU A 215 4.36 -2.55 16.31
C GLU A 215 2.86 -2.88 16.37
N ASP A 216 2.00 -1.87 16.18
CA ASP A 216 0.54 -2.02 16.29
C ASP A 216 -0.10 -2.75 15.08
N ILE A 217 0.57 -2.75 13.90
CA ILE A 217 -0.03 -3.28 12.67
C ILE A 217 0.73 -4.43 12.02
N ALA A 218 2.05 -4.51 12.17
CA ALA A 218 2.87 -5.38 11.32
C ALA A 218 2.74 -6.87 11.68
N HIS A 219 2.41 -7.69 10.69
CA HIS A 219 2.58 -9.14 10.78
C HIS A 219 4.02 -9.52 10.45
N LYS A 220 4.62 -8.84 9.48
CA LYS A 220 6.00 -9.04 9.06
C LYS A 220 6.66 -7.70 8.75
N VAL A 221 7.89 -7.54 9.22
CA VAL A 221 8.70 -6.34 9.00
C VAL A 221 9.91 -6.72 8.15
N THR A 222 10.17 -5.91 7.12
CA THR A 222 11.36 -6.00 6.26
C THR A 222 12.16 -4.73 6.43
N VAL A 223 13.40 -4.85 6.90
CA VAL A 223 14.32 -3.71 7.07
C VAL A 223 15.16 -3.55 5.81
N LEU A 224 15.03 -2.43 5.13
CA LEU A 224 15.87 -2.06 4.00
C LEU A 224 17.05 -1.17 4.44
N HIS A 225 18.21 -1.47 3.89
CA HIS A 225 19.41 -0.65 4.01
C HIS A 225 20.19 -0.71 2.69
N GLN A 226 20.51 0.46 2.12
CA GLN A 226 21.27 0.57 0.86
C GLN A 226 20.74 -0.32 -0.29
N GLY A 227 19.41 -0.36 -0.43
CA GLY A 227 18.74 -1.13 -1.49
C GLY A 227 18.65 -2.63 -1.26
N GLN A 228 19.07 -3.15 -0.11
CA GLN A 228 19.06 -4.57 0.23
C GLN A 228 18.26 -4.84 1.51
N ILE A 229 17.84 -6.10 1.72
CA ILE A 229 17.26 -6.51 2.99
C ILE A 229 18.37 -6.69 4.03
N LEU A 230 18.29 -5.93 5.11
CA LEU A 230 19.18 -6.05 6.26
C LEU A 230 18.68 -7.13 7.24
N SER A 231 17.37 -7.14 7.48
CA SER A 231 16.70 -8.10 8.37
C SER A 231 15.23 -8.25 7.98
N GLU A 232 14.65 -9.42 8.26
CA GLU A 232 13.23 -9.71 8.02
C GLU A 232 12.67 -10.63 9.11
N GLY A 233 11.44 -10.36 9.56
CA GLY A 233 10.73 -11.19 10.53
C GLY A 233 9.62 -10.48 11.26
N THR A 234 9.24 -11.00 12.43
CA THR A 234 8.34 -10.29 13.33
C THR A 234 9.00 -9.03 13.88
N MET A 235 8.21 -8.07 14.36
CA MET A 235 8.76 -6.84 14.96
C MET A 235 9.74 -7.15 16.10
N ASP A 236 9.43 -8.14 16.96
CA ASP A 236 10.30 -8.56 18.05
C ASP A 236 11.66 -9.10 17.56
N LYS A 237 11.68 -9.85 16.46
CA LYS A 237 12.93 -10.32 15.85
C LYS A 237 13.75 -9.14 15.32
N VAL A 238 13.11 -8.23 14.60
CA VAL A 238 13.77 -7.11 13.93
C VAL A 238 14.36 -6.11 14.92
N LYS A 239 13.62 -5.73 15.97
CA LYS A 239 14.09 -4.76 16.97
C LYS A 239 15.26 -5.27 17.82
N ASN A 240 15.44 -6.58 17.91
CA ASN A 240 16.54 -7.21 18.65
C ASN A 240 17.69 -7.65 17.73
N ASP A 241 17.62 -7.41 16.42
CA ASP A 241 18.70 -7.74 15.49
C ASP A 241 19.86 -6.72 15.66
N PRO A 242 21.09 -7.18 16.01
CA PRO A 242 22.24 -6.29 16.21
C PRO A 242 22.55 -5.38 15.00
N LYS A 243 22.35 -5.91 13.77
CA LYS A 243 22.57 -5.14 12.54
C LYS A 243 21.58 -4.00 12.40
N VAL A 244 20.31 -4.25 12.78
CA VAL A 244 19.26 -3.21 12.76
C VAL A 244 19.54 -2.15 13.81
N ILE A 245 19.93 -2.57 15.02
CA ILE A 245 20.31 -1.65 16.11
C ILE A 245 21.48 -0.75 15.67
N GLU A 246 22.52 -1.30 15.06
CA GLU A 246 23.68 -0.56 14.56
C GLU A 246 23.26 0.51 13.54
N VAL A 247 22.40 0.18 12.57
CA VAL A 247 21.94 1.09 11.52
C VAL A 247 21.04 2.21 12.06
N TYR A 248 20.22 1.93 13.08
CA TYR A 248 19.27 2.91 13.63
C TYR A 248 19.80 3.69 14.83
N LEU A 249 20.72 3.14 15.62
CA LEU A 249 21.27 3.74 16.85
C LEU A 249 22.76 4.08 16.75
N GLY A 250 23.44 3.65 15.70
CA GLY A 250 24.87 3.84 15.48
C GLY A 250 25.27 5.23 14.96
N HIS A 251 24.36 6.21 15.01
CA HIS A 251 24.62 7.60 14.63
C HIS A 251 24.32 8.56 15.78
#